data_7b521dda99c3c3054c63487f1781ec41
#
_entry.id   7b521dda99c3c3054c63487f1781ec41
#
_cell.length_a   1.000
_cell.length_b   1.000
_cell.length_c   1.000
_cell.angle_alpha   90.00
_cell.angle_beta   90.00
_cell.angle_gamma   90.00
#
_symmetry.space_group_name_H-M   'P 1'
#
loop_
_entity.id
_entity.type
_entity.pdbx_description
1 polymer ?
#
loop_
_entity_poly.entity_id
_entity_poly.type
_entity_poly.pdbx_seq_one_letter_code
_entity_poly.pdbx_strand_id
1 'polypeptide(L)' 'AFAGKLIEDCGLRGFTVGGAQISEKHCGFVINRGGATCADVVSLTDQVKAIVLQKTGYTLEREIRVVK' A
#
# COMPACT_ATOMS: atom_id res chain seq x y z
N ALA A 1 -4.01 -2.19 -12.46
CA ALA A 1 -5.10 -1.41 -11.95
C ALA A 1 -4.70 0.01 -11.65
N PHE A 2 -5.69 0.86 -11.57
CA PHE A 2 -5.48 2.29 -11.41
C PHE A 2 -4.78 2.64 -10.08
N ALA A 3 -5.17 1.96 -9.01
CA ALA A 3 -4.58 2.19 -7.69
C ALA A 3 -3.09 1.86 -7.69
N GLY A 4 -2.70 0.77 -8.34
CA GLY A 4 -1.31 0.39 -8.42
C GLY A 4 -0.44 1.45 -9.08
N LYS A 5 -0.98 2.07 -10.14
CA LYS A 5 -0.27 3.12 -10.84
C LYS A 5 -0.11 4.37 -9.96
N LEU A 6 -1.14 4.74 -9.23
CA LEU A 6 -1.07 5.89 -8.32
C LEU A 6 -0.03 5.67 -7.23
N ILE A 7 -0.02 4.48 -6.65
CA ILE A 7 0.94 4.13 -5.61
C ILE A 7 2.36 4.16 -6.16
N GLU A 8 2.55 3.61 -7.37
CA GLU A 8 3.85 3.63 -8.03
C GLU A 8 4.30 5.07 -8.32
N ASP A 9 3.39 5.90 -8.83
CA ASP A 9 3.70 7.30 -9.14
C ASP A 9 4.08 8.09 -7.90
N CYS A 10 3.58 7.71 -6.74
CA CYS A 10 3.94 8.33 -5.47
C CYS A 10 5.25 7.79 -4.89
N GLY A 11 5.90 6.86 -5.58
CA GLY A 11 7.16 6.30 -5.12
C GLY A 11 7.04 5.36 -3.94
N LEU A 12 5.90 4.68 -3.82
CA LEU A 12 5.62 3.81 -2.68
C LEU A 12 5.88 2.34 -2.96
N ARG A 13 6.50 2.03 -4.09
CA ARG A 13 6.89 0.65 -4.40
C ARG A 13 7.84 0.15 -3.31
N GLY A 14 7.50 -0.99 -2.71
CA GLY A 14 8.33 -1.55 -1.65
C GLY A 14 8.18 -0.90 -0.30
N PHE A 15 7.27 0.06 -0.16
CA PHE A 15 7.02 0.73 1.11
C PHE A 15 6.61 -0.29 2.17
N THR A 16 7.28 -0.28 3.32
CA THR A 16 7.16 -1.33 4.34
C THR A 16 6.78 -0.73 5.68
N VAL A 17 5.86 -1.40 6.38
CA VAL A 17 5.52 -1.08 7.77
C VAL A 17 5.48 -2.42 8.52
N GLY A 18 6.37 -2.61 9.50
CA GLY A 18 6.48 -3.87 10.21
C GLY A 18 6.73 -5.01 9.22
N GLY A 19 5.89 -6.03 9.23
CA GLY A 19 6.00 -7.16 8.29
C GLY A 19 5.18 -6.99 7.02
N ALA A 20 4.48 -5.85 6.85
CA ALA A 20 3.65 -5.61 5.68
C ALA A 20 4.40 -4.73 4.68
N GLN A 21 4.26 -5.00 3.40
CA GLN A 21 4.98 -4.26 2.36
C GLN A 21 4.13 -4.13 1.12
N ILE A 22 4.23 -2.98 0.45
CA ILE A 22 3.66 -2.79 -0.88
C ILE A 22 4.48 -3.63 -1.86
N SER A 23 3.81 -4.47 -2.64
CA SER A 23 4.49 -5.32 -3.63
C SER A 23 5.26 -4.46 -4.63
N GLU A 24 6.49 -4.87 -4.92
CA GLU A 24 7.31 -4.19 -5.90
C GLU A 24 6.86 -4.46 -7.34
N LYS A 25 6.13 -5.55 -7.55
CA LYS A 25 5.64 -5.91 -8.88
C LYS A 25 4.24 -5.35 -9.14
N HIS A 26 3.40 -5.38 -8.12
CA HIS A 26 2.00 -4.96 -8.23
C HIS A 26 1.67 -4.04 -7.07
N CYS A 27 1.87 -2.75 -7.27
CA CYS A 27 1.75 -1.77 -6.20
C CYS A 27 0.36 -1.67 -5.59
N GLY A 28 -0.65 -2.28 -6.19
CA GLY A 28 -1.98 -2.37 -5.60
C GLY A 28 -2.13 -3.47 -4.55
N PHE A 29 -1.09 -4.25 -4.31
CA PHE A 29 -1.14 -5.38 -3.37
C PHE A 29 -0.22 -5.13 -2.19
N VAL A 30 -0.68 -5.60 -1.02
CA VAL A 30 0.13 -5.62 0.19
C VAL A 30 0.52 -7.06 0.46
N ILE A 31 1.81 -7.30 0.63
CA ILE A 31 2.32 -8.64 0.90
C ILE A 31 2.79 -8.75 2.35
N ASN A 32 2.77 -9.96 2.89
CA ASN A 32 3.27 -10.26 4.22
C ASN A 32 4.69 -10.80 4.06
N ARG A 33 5.67 -10.01 4.53
CA ARG A 33 7.09 -10.39 4.47
C ARG A 33 7.50 -11.32 5.61
N GLY A 34 6.61 -11.54 6.55
CA GLY A 34 6.86 -12.42 7.68
C GLY A 34 6.44 -11.72 8.96
N GLY A 35 5.48 -12.31 9.67
CA GLY A 35 5.05 -11.79 10.95
C GLY A 35 4.25 -10.50 10.90
N ALA A 36 3.72 -10.12 9.74
CA ALA A 36 2.86 -8.94 9.68
C ALA A 36 1.59 -9.17 10.49
N THR A 37 1.26 -8.20 11.34
CA THR A 37 0.02 -8.23 12.11
C THR A 37 -1.07 -7.46 11.37
N CYS A 38 -2.32 -7.62 11.81
CA CYS A 38 -3.40 -6.80 11.27
C CYS A 38 -3.11 -5.32 11.45
N ALA A 39 -2.50 -4.95 12.58
CA ALA A 39 -2.14 -3.57 12.85
C ALA A 39 -1.11 -3.06 11.83
N ASP A 40 -0.13 -3.91 11.47
CA ASP A 40 0.85 -3.54 10.45
C ASP A 40 0.20 -3.27 9.11
N VAL A 41 -0.71 -4.15 8.70
CA VAL A 41 -1.41 -4.02 7.42
C VAL A 41 -2.26 -2.76 7.41
N VAL A 42 -3.02 -2.53 8.47
CA VAL A 42 -3.87 -1.33 8.58
C VAL A 42 -3.02 -0.08 8.56
N SER A 43 -1.93 -0.06 9.33
CA SER A 43 -1.04 1.09 9.37
C SER A 43 -0.44 1.38 8.00
N LEU A 44 0.02 0.34 7.32
CA LEU A 44 0.59 0.48 5.98
C LEU A 44 -0.43 1.06 5.01
N THR A 45 -1.63 0.50 4.97
CA THR A 45 -2.65 0.96 4.03
C THR A 45 -3.10 2.38 4.35
N ASP A 46 -3.23 2.72 5.63
CA ASP A 46 -3.62 4.07 6.03
C ASP A 46 -2.56 5.09 5.60
N GLN A 47 -1.29 4.77 5.78
CA GLN A 47 -0.20 5.66 5.37
C GLN A 47 -0.16 5.82 3.86
N VAL A 48 -0.32 4.73 3.12
CA VAL A 48 -0.34 4.77 1.66
C VAL A 48 -1.51 5.64 1.17
N LYS A 49 -2.69 5.43 1.75
CA LYS A 49 -3.87 6.23 1.39
C LYS A 49 -3.63 7.72 1.64
N ALA A 50 -3.05 8.05 2.79
CA ALA A 50 -2.79 9.44 3.14
C ALA A 50 -1.79 10.08 2.19
N ILE A 51 -0.73 9.36 1.84
CA ILE A 51 0.29 9.88 0.93
C ILE A 51 -0.28 10.09 -0.48
N VAL A 52 -1.03 9.12 -0.98
CA VAL A 52 -1.63 9.23 -2.30
C VAL A 52 -2.63 10.38 -2.34
N LEU A 53 -3.46 10.51 -1.31
CA LEU A 53 -4.42 11.60 -1.22
C LEU A 53 -3.71 12.95 -1.24
N GLN A 54 -2.63 13.07 -0.46
CA GLN A 54 -1.88 14.32 -0.36
C GLN A 54 -1.22 14.69 -1.68
N LYS A 55 -0.71 13.70 -2.42
CA LYS A 55 0.05 13.96 -3.64
C LYS A 55 -0.82 14.06 -4.88
N THR A 56 -1.92 13.33 -4.94
CA THR A 56 -2.75 13.26 -6.14
C THR A 56 -4.17 13.75 -5.94
N GLY A 57 -4.63 13.86 -4.70
CA GLY A 57 -6.01 14.19 -4.39
C GLY A 57 -6.98 13.03 -4.56
N TYR A 58 -6.47 11.84 -4.87
CA TYR A 58 -7.30 10.65 -5.08
C TYR A 58 -7.39 9.83 -3.81
N THR A 59 -8.58 9.41 -3.45
CA THR A 59 -8.81 8.59 -2.26
C THR A 59 -8.84 7.11 -2.64
N LEU A 60 -7.91 6.34 -2.08
CA LEU A 60 -7.85 4.90 -2.26
C LEU A 60 -8.65 4.25 -1.14
N GLU A 61 -9.82 3.72 -1.43
CA GLU A 61 -10.63 3.10 -0.38
C GLU A 61 -10.63 1.58 -0.46
N ARG A 62 -10.79 1.02 -1.65
CA ARG A 62 -10.95 -0.42 -1.82
C ARG A 62 -10.03 -1.02 -2.87
N GLU A 63 -9.17 -0.21 -3.45
CA GLU A 63 -8.29 -0.65 -4.54
C GLU A 63 -7.05 -1.37 -4.04
N ILE A 64 -6.70 -1.23 -2.77
CA ILE A 64 -5.54 -1.91 -2.19
C ILE A 64 -5.96 -3.30 -1.75
N ARG A 65 -5.23 -4.29 -2.19
CA ARG A 65 -5.51 -5.69 -1.84
C ARG A 65 -4.40 -6.25 -0.97
N VAL A 66 -4.81 -7.04 0.01
CA VAL A 66 -3.87 -7.71 0.92
C VAL A 66 -3.69 -9.15 0.45
N VAL A 67 -2.45 -9.53 0.22
CA VAL A 67 -2.10 -10.90 -0.16
C VAL A 67 -1.49 -11.57 1.06
N LYS A 68 -2.10 -12.64 1.49
CA LYS A 68 -1.64 -13.37 2.66
C LYS A 68 -0.72 -14.53 2.28
#